data_d0f9d38db437f3e55aaf5ed9b80c521e
#
_entry.id   d0f9d38db437f3e55aaf5ed9b80c521e
#
_cell.length_a   1.000
_cell.length_b   1.000
_cell.length_c   1.000
_cell.angle_alpha   90.00
_cell.angle_beta   90.00
_cell.angle_gamma   90.00
#
_symmetry.space_group_name_H-M   'P 1'
#
loop_
_entity.id
_entity.type
_entity.pdbx_description
1 polymer ?
#
loop_
_entity_poly.entity_id
_entity_poly.type
_entity_poly.pdbx_seq_one_letter_code
_entity_poly.pdbx_strand_id
1 'polypeptide(L)'
;MPTTPTLTGTDKVNINLGKLMGRYVIYIYPMTGRPETPLPDGWDQIPGARGCTPQSCAFRDHYAELQALNVNVFGLSSQSTEHQLEARNRLHLPFQLLSDHTLQLRDQLKLPIFSVLGMTLYKRLTMIINNGQIEKVFYPVFPPDRNADDVITWLHAHPLAIK
;
A
#
# COMPACT_ATOMS: atom_id res chain seq x y z
N MET A 1 13.98 -8.40 -7.68
CA MET A 1 13.25 -8.71 -6.44
C MET A 1 13.29 -10.21 -6.20
N PRO A 2 13.50 -10.65 -4.98
CA PRO A 2 13.45 -12.07 -4.70
C PRO A 2 12.06 -12.64 -5.04
N THR A 3 11.96 -13.96 -5.11
CA THR A 3 10.67 -14.61 -5.35
C THR A 3 9.66 -14.15 -4.31
N THR A 4 8.55 -13.58 -4.75
CA THR A 4 7.50 -13.11 -3.87
C THR A 4 6.29 -14.01 -3.92
N PRO A 5 5.51 -14.07 -2.83
CA PRO A 5 4.27 -14.85 -2.84
C PRO A 5 3.22 -14.19 -3.73
N THR A 6 2.22 -14.97 -4.08
CA THR A 6 1.04 -14.46 -4.77
C THR A 6 0.07 -13.90 -3.75
N LEU A 7 -0.37 -12.67 -3.97
CA LEU A 7 -1.32 -11.98 -3.09
C LEU A 7 -2.67 -11.87 -3.79
N THR A 8 -3.74 -11.88 -3.01
CA THR A 8 -5.09 -11.76 -3.56
C THR A 8 -5.54 -10.30 -3.57
N GLY A 9 -5.92 -9.80 -4.73
CA GLY A 9 -6.47 -8.46 -4.87
C GLY A 9 -7.98 -8.43 -4.64
N THR A 10 -8.53 -7.22 -4.45
CA THR A 10 -9.97 -7.01 -4.20
C THR A 10 -10.84 -7.47 -5.38
N ASP A 11 -10.28 -7.55 -6.58
CA ASP A 11 -10.96 -8.11 -7.75
C ASP A 11 -10.84 -9.63 -7.84
N LYS A 12 -10.34 -10.27 -6.78
CA LYS A 12 -10.12 -11.72 -6.70
C LYS A 12 -9.07 -12.23 -7.69
N VAL A 13 -8.21 -11.34 -8.18
CA VAL A 13 -7.10 -11.69 -9.07
C VAL A 13 -5.85 -11.88 -8.20
N ASN A 14 -5.07 -12.91 -8.50
CA ASN A 14 -3.82 -13.16 -7.79
C ASN A 14 -2.69 -12.35 -8.42
N ILE A 15 -1.96 -11.62 -7.57
CA ILE A 15 -0.89 -10.71 -7.99
C ILE A 15 0.43 -11.15 -7.36
N ASN A 16 1.46 -11.30 -8.17
CA ASN A 16 2.82 -11.53 -7.69
C ASN A 16 3.65 -10.29 -8.01
N LEU A 17 4.09 -9.56 -6.97
CA LEU A 17 4.78 -8.29 -7.14
C LEU A 17 6.07 -8.41 -7.95
N GLY A 18 6.79 -9.52 -7.79
CA GLY A 18 8.04 -9.74 -8.52
C GLY A 18 7.86 -10.02 -10.01
N LYS A 19 6.63 -10.31 -10.44
CA LYS A 19 6.31 -10.60 -11.84
C LYS A 19 5.56 -9.48 -12.53
N LEU A 20 5.29 -8.38 -11.83
CA LEU A 20 4.60 -7.24 -12.43
C LEU A 20 5.50 -6.56 -13.46
N MET A 21 4.91 -6.24 -14.60
CA MET A 21 5.59 -5.50 -15.67
C MET A 21 5.14 -4.05 -15.61
N GLY A 22 6.09 -3.14 -15.75
CA GLY A 22 5.83 -1.71 -15.64
C GLY A 22 6.07 -1.19 -14.23
N ARG A 23 5.72 0.07 -14.02
CA ARG A 23 6.00 0.77 -12.76
C ARG A 23 4.77 0.83 -11.89
N TYR A 24 4.93 0.47 -10.62
CA TYR A 24 3.84 0.42 -9.64
C TYR A 24 4.27 1.10 -8.35
N VAL A 25 3.32 1.80 -7.74
CA VAL A 25 3.44 2.27 -6.36
C VAL A 25 2.67 1.28 -5.49
N ILE A 26 3.35 0.73 -4.50
CA ILE A 26 2.74 -0.15 -3.51
C ILE A 26 2.79 0.56 -2.17
N TYR A 27 1.66 1.09 -1.71
CA TYR A 27 1.63 1.69 -0.38
C TYR A 27 1.12 0.65 0.62
N ILE A 28 1.97 0.36 1.60
CA ILE A 28 1.70 -0.63 2.64
C ILE A 28 1.23 0.13 3.87
N TYR A 29 0.10 -0.28 4.43
CA TYR A 29 -0.51 0.42 5.56
C TYR A 29 -0.96 -0.58 6.62
N PRO A 30 -1.06 -0.11 7.90
CA PRO A 30 -1.46 -1.04 8.98
C PRO A 30 -2.88 -1.54 8.85
N MET A 31 -3.87 -0.65 8.81
CA MET A 31 -5.26 -1.05 8.84
C MET A 31 -6.17 0.14 8.53
N THR A 32 -7.17 -0.07 7.66
CA THR A 32 -8.27 0.88 7.52
C THR A 32 -9.35 0.54 8.55
N GLY A 33 -9.94 1.57 9.15
CA GLY A 33 -11.09 1.36 10.04
C GLY A 33 -12.39 1.18 9.26
N ARG A 34 -13.42 0.76 9.96
CA ARG A 34 -14.81 0.73 9.46
C ARG A 34 -15.62 1.72 10.28
N PRO A 35 -16.63 2.38 9.69
CA PRO A 35 -17.41 3.39 10.42
C PRO A 35 -18.06 2.87 11.69
N GLU A 36 -18.46 1.60 11.71
CA GLU A 36 -19.19 0.98 12.83
C GLU A 36 -18.27 0.26 13.82
N THR A 37 -16.99 0.20 13.54
CA THR A 37 -16.03 -0.54 14.37
C THR A 37 -15.06 0.45 14.99
N PRO A 38 -15.00 0.54 16.34
CA PRO A 38 -14.03 1.43 16.97
C PRO A 38 -12.61 0.93 16.72
N LEU A 39 -11.67 1.88 16.62
CA LEU A 39 -10.25 1.54 16.53
C LEU A 39 -9.76 0.97 17.85
N PRO A 40 -8.70 0.14 17.82
CA PRO A 40 -8.11 -0.39 19.05
C PRO A 40 -7.73 0.72 20.02
N ASP A 41 -7.85 0.45 21.32
CA ASP A 41 -7.43 1.40 22.36
C ASP A 41 -5.96 1.74 22.18
N GLY A 42 -5.63 3.04 22.30
CA GLY A 42 -4.27 3.51 22.14
C GLY A 42 -3.78 3.57 20.69
N TRP A 43 -4.66 3.36 19.71
CA TRP A 43 -4.31 3.37 18.28
C TRP A 43 -3.60 4.66 17.88
N ASP A 44 -4.11 5.82 18.30
CA ASP A 44 -3.54 7.11 17.94
C ASP A 44 -2.16 7.37 18.56
N GLN A 45 -1.79 6.59 19.58
CA GLN A 45 -0.50 6.70 20.26
C GLN A 45 0.57 5.81 19.66
N ILE A 46 0.19 4.91 18.76
CA ILE A 46 1.15 4.06 18.04
C ILE A 46 1.74 4.87 16.89
N PRO A 47 3.07 5.10 16.86
CA PRO A 47 3.68 5.88 15.79
C PRO A 47 3.37 5.30 14.41
N GLY A 48 2.82 6.13 13.53
CA GLY A 48 2.53 5.76 12.15
C GLY A 48 1.29 4.92 11.93
N ALA A 49 0.53 4.57 12.98
CA ALA A 49 -0.67 3.74 12.81
C ALA A 49 -1.84 4.52 12.21
N ARG A 50 -2.01 5.77 12.61
CA ARG A 50 -3.09 6.63 12.17
C ARG A 50 -2.87 7.11 10.74
N GLY A 51 -3.95 7.25 9.96
CA GLY A 51 -3.90 7.91 8.66
C GLY A 51 -4.02 7.01 7.44
N CYS A 52 -4.46 5.75 7.59
CA CYS A 52 -4.61 4.84 6.45
C CYS A 52 -5.67 5.35 5.47
N THR A 53 -6.80 5.83 5.97
CA THR A 53 -7.86 6.37 5.12
C THR A 53 -7.41 7.64 4.39
N PRO A 54 -6.84 8.66 5.07
CA PRO A 54 -6.29 9.81 4.35
C PRO A 54 -5.23 9.45 3.32
N GLN A 55 -4.35 8.47 3.60
CA GLN A 55 -3.35 8.03 2.65
C GLN A 55 -3.99 7.42 1.40
N SER A 56 -4.95 6.51 1.59
CA SER A 56 -5.66 5.88 0.47
C SER A 56 -6.42 6.91 -0.37
N CYS A 57 -7.09 7.86 0.29
CA CYS A 57 -7.80 8.92 -0.42
C CYS A 57 -6.85 9.84 -1.18
N ALA A 58 -5.65 10.12 -0.67
CA ALA A 58 -4.66 10.91 -1.37
C ALA A 58 -4.21 10.21 -2.66
N PHE A 59 -3.95 8.91 -2.62
CA PHE A 59 -3.61 8.16 -3.83
C PHE A 59 -4.79 8.09 -4.80
N ARG A 60 -6.02 7.96 -4.29
CA ARG A 60 -7.22 8.01 -5.14
C ARG A 60 -7.30 9.34 -5.88
N ASP A 61 -7.12 10.45 -5.18
CA ASP A 61 -7.28 11.78 -5.74
C ASP A 61 -6.17 12.11 -6.75
N HIS A 62 -5.00 11.48 -6.62
CA HIS A 62 -3.87 11.66 -7.54
C HIS A 62 -3.73 10.53 -8.56
N TYR A 63 -4.70 9.63 -8.64
CA TYR A 63 -4.56 8.44 -9.47
C TYR A 63 -4.41 8.76 -10.97
N ALA A 64 -5.21 9.71 -11.47
CA ALA A 64 -5.11 10.12 -12.88
C ALA A 64 -3.73 10.70 -13.20
N GLU A 65 -3.15 11.46 -12.28
CA GLU A 65 -1.82 12.02 -12.44
C GLU A 65 -0.76 10.92 -12.47
N LEU A 66 -0.90 9.91 -11.60
CA LEU A 66 0.01 8.76 -11.59
C LEU A 66 -0.10 7.96 -12.89
N GLN A 67 -1.31 7.74 -13.38
CA GLN A 67 -1.50 7.04 -14.65
C GLN A 67 -0.91 7.81 -15.83
N ALA A 68 -0.95 9.13 -15.80
CA ALA A 68 -0.31 9.96 -16.82
C ALA A 68 1.22 9.79 -16.82
N LEU A 69 1.79 9.35 -15.71
CA LEU A 69 3.20 9.00 -15.59
C LEU A 69 3.48 7.53 -15.89
N ASN A 70 2.48 6.79 -16.38
CA ASN A 70 2.55 5.34 -16.64
C ASN A 70 2.82 4.54 -15.37
N VAL A 71 2.22 4.97 -14.26
CA VAL A 71 2.38 4.32 -12.96
C VAL A 71 1.01 3.85 -12.46
N ASN A 72 0.94 2.59 -12.05
CA ASN A 72 -0.24 2.02 -11.41
C ASN A 72 -0.04 1.97 -9.90
N VAL A 73 -1.12 1.76 -9.15
CA VAL A 73 -1.10 1.79 -7.69
C VAL A 73 -1.79 0.55 -7.13
N PHE A 74 -1.21 -0.03 -6.09
CA PHE A 74 -1.87 -1.00 -5.23
C PHE A 74 -1.68 -0.56 -3.78
N GLY A 75 -2.74 -0.67 -2.97
CA GLY A 75 -2.59 -0.65 -1.53
C GLY A 75 -2.36 -2.08 -1.04
N LEU A 76 -1.69 -2.23 0.10
CA LEU A 76 -1.38 -3.54 0.66
C LEU A 76 -1.44 -3.51 2.17
N SER A 77 -2.10 -4.49 2.76
CA SER A 77 -2.12 -4.66 4.21
C SER A 77 -2.26 -6.13 4.56
N SER A 78 -2.15 -6.44 5.85
CA SER A 78 -2.39 -7.80 6.35
C SER A 78 -3.86 -8.11 6.59
N GLN A 79 -4.76 -7.17 6.30
CA GLN A 79 -6.21 -7.37 6.44
C GLN A 79 -6.72 -8.36 5.39
N SER A 80 -7.87 -9.00 5.68
CA SER A 80 -8.49 -9.91 4.74
C SER A 80 -8.96 -9.20 3.47
N THR A 81 -9.10 -9.94 2.38
CA THR A 81 -9.62 -9.42 1.13
C THR A 81 -11.03 -8.86 1.31
N GLU A 82 -11.86 -9.51 2.12
CA GLU A 82 -13.21 -9.03 2.41
C GLU A 82 -13.21 -7.66 3.09
N HIS A 83 -12.35 -7.47 4.09
CA HIS A 83 -12.20 -6.19 4.78
C HIS A 83 -11.71 -5.11 3.82
N GLN A 84 -10.76 -5.45 2.96
CA GLN A 84 -10.23 -4.51 1.97
C GLN A 84 -11.26 -4.14 0.90
N LEU A 85 -12.09 -5.09 0.50
CA LEU A 85 -13.14 -4.82 -0.48
C LEU A 85 -14.16 -3.81 0.07
N GLU A 86 -14.51 -3.92 1.35
CA GLU A 86 -15.36 -2.94 2.00
C GLU A 86 -14.74 -1.54 1.93
N ALA A 87 -13.46 -1.42 2.30
CA ALA A 87 -12.76 -0.14 2.27
C ALA A 87 -12.66 0.43 0.85
N ARG A 88 -12.34 -0.42 -0.13
CA ARG A 88 -12.25 0.00 -1.52
C ARG A 88 -13.57 0.58 -2.01
N ASN A 89 -14.67 -0.10 -1.74
CA ASN A 89 -16.00 0.34 -2.17
C ASN A 89 -16.44 1.61 -1.46
N ARG A 90 -16.25 1.68 -0.15
CA ARG A 90 -16.63 2.84 0.66
C ARG A 90 -15.84 4.09 0.28
N LEU A 91 -14.57 3.94 -0.01
CA LEU A 91 -13.68 5.05 -0.33
C LEU A 91 -13.60 5.33 -1.85
N HIS A 92 -14.27 4.54 -2.67
CA HIS A 92 -14.26 4.67 -4.14
C HIS A 92 -12.83 4.64 -4.71
N LEU A 93 -12.03 3.68 -4.26
CA LEU A 93 -10.65 3.55 -4.75
C LEU A 93 -10.65 2.96 -6.17
N PRO A 94 -9.98 3.61 -7.14
CA PRO A 94 -9.95 3.14 -8.53
C PRO A 94 -8.91 2.03 -8.75
N PHE A 95 -8.21 1.60 -7.73
CA PHE A 95 -7.19 0.56 -7.79
C PHE A 95 -7.50 -0.53 -6.78
N GLN A 96 -6.81 -1.66 -6.91
CA GLN A 96 -7.00 -2.80 -6.01
C GLN A 96 -6.20 -2.64 -4.73
N LEU A 97 -6.73 -3.26 -3.66
CA LEU A 97 -6.00 -3.50 -2.43
C LEU A 97 -5.58 -4.96 -2.40
N LEU A 98 -4.34 -5.22 -2.02
CA LEU A 98 -3.78 -6.57 -1.96
C LEU A 98 -3.73 -7.04 -0.51
N SER A 99 -4.13 -8.29 -0.28
CA SER A 99 -4.12 -8.88 1.04
C SER A 99 -2.88 -9.76 1.23
N ASP A 100 -2.09 -9.46 2.25
CA ASP A 100 -1.02 -10.32 2.73
C ASP A 100 -1.37 -10.80 4.14
N HIS A 101 -2.51 -11.42 4.26
CA HIS A 101 -3.10 -11.88 5.51
C HIS A 101 -2.20 -12.82 6.30
N THR A 102 -1.36 -13.62 5.63
CA THR A 102 -0.42 -14.51 6.28
C THR A 102 0.98 -13.92 6.45
N LEU A 103 1.17 -12.62 6.16
CA LEU A 103 2.43 -11.90 6.36
C LEU A 103 3.60 -12.50 5.58
N GLN A 104 3.34 -12.98 4.38
CA GLN A 104 4.38 -13.62 3.57
C GLN A 104 5.47 -12.64 3.13
N LEU A 105 5.09 -11.39 2.82
CA LEU A 105 6.07 -10.38 2.42
C LEU A 105 6.98 -9.95 3.58
N ARG A 106 6.52 -10.09 4.83
CA ARG A 106 7.38 -9.82 5.98
C ARG A 106 8.65 -10.65 5.90
N ASP A 107 8.50 -11.94 5.59
CA ASP A 107 9.63 -12.86 5.54
C ASP A 107 10.47 -12.65 4.28
N GLN A 108 9.83 -12.34 3.15
CA GLN A 108 10.51 -12.17 1.86
C GLN A 108 11.26 -10.84 1.75
N LEU A 109 10.67 -9.76 2.23
CA LEU A 109 11.23 -8.41 2.09
C LEU A 109 11.65 -7.80 3.43
N LYS A 110 11.47 -8.55 4.55
CA LYS A 110 11.81 -8.10 5.91
C LYS A 110 11.10 -6.79 6.26
N LEU A 111 9.80 -6.72 5.96
CA LEU A 111 9.00 -5.53 6.22
C LEU A 111 8.79 -5.30 7.71
N PRO A 112 8.77 -4.04 8.17
CA PRO A 112 8.55 -3.75 9.59
C PRO A 112 7.09 -4.02 9.99
N ILE A 113 6.92 -4.59 11.18
CA ILE A 113 5.61 -4.95 11.71
C ILE A 113 5.46 -4.43 13.14
N PHE A 114 4.20 -4.42 13.63
CA PHE A 114 3.90 -4.19 15.03
C PHE A 114 2.66 -4.99 15.42
N SER A 115 2.46 -5.17 16.73
CA SER A 115 1.31 -5.94 17.22
C SER A 115 0.41 -5.08 18.07
N VAL A 116 -0.91 -5.24 17.90
CA VAL A 116 -1.93 -4.55 18.69
C VAL A 116 -3.14 -5.47 18.81
N LEU A 117 -3.63 -5.67 20.03
CA LEU A 117 -4.80 -6.52 20.34
C LEU A 117 -4.74 -7.90 19.65
N GLY A 118 -3.57 -8.54 19.68
CA GLY A 118 -3.39 -9.86 19.08
C GLY A 118 -3.25 -9.85 17.56
N MET A 119 -3.34 -8.68 16.91
CA MET A 119 -3.14 -8.56 15.47
C MET A 119 -1.71 -8.17 15.16
N THR A 120 -1.12 -8.78 14.13
CA THR A 120 0.17 -8.37 13.59
C THR A 120 -0.07 -7.56 12.32
N LEU A 121 0.37 -6.31 12.33
CA LEU A 121 0.12 -5.36 11.25
C LEU A 121 1.44 -4.84 10.68
N TYR A 122 1.42 -4.47 9.41
CA TYR A 122 2.57 -3.81 8.80
C TYR A 122 2.67 -2.36 9.26
N LYS A 123 3.89 -1.90 9.51
CA LYS A 123 4.14 -0.48 9.65
C LYS A 123 3.99 0.17 8.27
N ARG A 124 3.66 1.46 8.27
CA ARG A 124 3.42 2.19 7.03
C ARG A 124 4.72 2.36 6.26
N LEU A 125 4.70 1.91 5.00
CA LEU A 125 5.85 1.97 4.12
C LEU A 125 5.34 2.00 2.69
N THR A 126 5.92 2.84 1.84
CA THR A 126 5.57 2.87 0.42
C THR A 126 6.79 2.56 -0.41
N MET A 127 6.62 1.73 -1.41
CA MET A 127 7.70 1.40 -2.33
C MET A 127 7.26 1.59 -3.77
N ILE A 128 8.23 1.92 -4.62
CA ILE A 128 8.05 1.98 -6.06
C ILE A 128 8.80 0.80 -6.65
N ILE A 129 8.10 -0.02 -7.43
CA ILE A 129 8.69 -1.14 -8.15
C ILE A 129 8.59 -0.90 -9.65
N ASN A 130 9.58 -1.41 -10.38
CA ASN A 130 9.62 -1.31 -11.83
C ASN A 130 10.06 -2.65 -12.39
N ASN A 131 9.19 -3.28 -13.17
CA ASN A 131 9.42 -4.62 -13.74
C ASN A 131 9.84 -5.61 -12.65
N GLY A 132 9.15 -5.58 -11.51
CA GLY A 132 9.39 -6.48 -10.39
C GLY A 132 10.58 -6.14 -9.51
N GLN A 133 11.26 -5.02 -9.74
CA GLN A 133 12.41 -4.59 -8.94
C GLN A 133 12.08 -3.34 -8.13
N ILE A 134 12.52 -3.30 -6.88
CA ILE A 134 12.30 -2.13 -6.01
C ILE A 134 13.24 -1.01 -6.45
N GLU A 135 12.67 0.16 -6.80
CA GLU A 135 13.42 1.35 -7.17
C GLU A 135 13.61 2.30 -6.01
N LYS A 136 12.59 2.43 -5.17
CA LYS A 136 12.59 3.41 -4.08
C LYS A 136 11.71 2.92 -2.94
N VAL A 137 12.11 3.24 -1.71
CA VAL A 137 11.34 2.97 -0.50
C VAL A 137 11.16 4.28 0.26
N PHE A 138 9.92 4.56 0.67
CA PHE A 138 9.58 5.67 1.56
C PHE A 138 9.26 5.09 2.93
N TYR A 139 10.13 5.34 3.91
CA TYR A 139 9.95 4.85 5.27
C TYR A 139 10.82 5.65 6.24
N PRO A 140 10.25 6.15 7.34
CA PRO A 140 8.82 6.13 7.66
C PRO A 140 8.01 7.06 6.76
N VAL A 141 6.69 6.86 6.73
CA VAL A 141 5.77 7.74 5.98
C VAL A 141 5.08 8.68 6.96
N PHE A 142 5.33 9.99 6.82
CA PHE A 142 4.71 10.98 7.68
C PHE A 142 4.79 12.37 7.06
N PRO A 143 3.65 13.11 7.02
CA PRO A 143 2.30 12.63 7.34
C PRO A 143 1.74 11.73 6.23
N PRO A 144 0.84 10.77 6.57
CA PRO A 144 0.35 9.81 5.57
C PRO A 144 -0.40 10.43 4.38
N ASP A 145 -1.12 11.52 4.61
CA ASP A 145 -1.88 12.20 3.56
C ASP A 145 -0.99 12.96 2.55
N ARG A 146 0.31 13.12 2.86
CA ARG A 146 1.27 13.75 1.94
C ARG A 146 2.07 12.73 1.15
N ASN A 147 1.90 11.45 1.42
CA ASN A 147 2.71 10.41 0.78
C ASN A 147 2.53 10.38 -0.73
N ALA A 148 1.30 10.56 -1.23
CA ALA A 148 1.06 10.59 -2.68
C ALA A 148 1.81 11.75 -3.35
N ASP A 149 1.83 12.93 -2.72
CA ASP A 149 2.56 14.08 -3.25
C ASP A 149 4.08 13.81 -3.29
N ASP A 150 4.61 13.20 -2.23
CA ASP A 150 6.03 12.87 -2.15
C ASP A 150 6.41 11.84 -3.23
N VAL A 151 5.55 10.85 -3.45
CA VAL A 151 5.75 9.85 -4.50
C VAL A 151 5.77 10.49 -5.89
N ILE A 152 4.81 11.37 -6.16
CA ILE A 152 4.71 12.05 -7.45
C ILE A 152 5.93 12.94 -7.69
N THR A 153 6.39 13.65 -6.66
CA THR A 153 7.60 14.47 -6.75
C THR A 153 8.81 13.62 -7.13
N TRP A 154 8.96 12.46 -6.49
CA TRP A 154 10.05 11.55 -6.82
C TRP A 154 9.94 11.02 -8.25
N LEU A 155 8.72 10.67 -8.69
CA LEU A 155 8.49 10.16 -10.04
C LEU A 155 8.82 11.20 -11.13
N HIS A 156 8.49 12.46 -10.89
CA HIS A 156 8.86 13.53 -11.82
C HIS A 156 10.37 13.71 -11.94
N ALA A 157 11.10 13.50 -10.83
CA ALA A 157 12.55 13.59 -10.82
C ALA A 157 13.23 12.33 -11.40
N HIS A 158 12.48 11.24 -11.55
CA HIS A 158 13.01 9.95 -12.01
C HIS A 158 12.10 9.36 -13.10
N PRO A 159 11.97 10.02 -14.26
CA PRO A 159 11.08 9.54 -15.31
C PRO A 159 11.54 8.19 -15.85
N LEU A 160 10.58 7.42 -16.41
CA LEU A 160 10.90 6.15 -17.05
C LEU A 160 11.82 6.40 -18.24
N ALA A 161 12.80 5.49 -18.41
CA ALA A 161 13.68 5.57 -19.56
C ALA A 161 12.89 5.38 -20.86
N ILE A 162 13.14 6.24 -21.82
CA ILE A 162 12.58 6.11 -23.17
C ILE A 162 13.46 5.10 -23.91
N LYS A 163 12.84 4.04 -24.37
CA LYS A 163 13.53 3.02 -25.16
C LYS A 163 13.24 3.23 -26.63
#